data_d664debfb6771c0e4269d1ddab9b9e29
#
_entry.id   d664debfb6771c0e4269d1ddab9b9e29
#
_cell.length_a   1.000
_cell.length_b   1.000
_cell.length_c   1.000
_cell.angle_alpha   90.00
_cell.angle_beta   90.00
_cell.angle_gamma   90.00
#
_symmetry.space_group_name_H-M   'P 1'
#
loop_
_entity.id
_entity.type
_entity.pdbx_description
1 polymer ?
#
loop_
_entity_poly.entity_id
_entity_poly.type
_entity_poly.pdbx_seq_one_letter_code
_entity_poly.pdbx_strand_id
1 'polypeptide(L)'
;MSQINLQKLTKKNQEFVHIATQQFIKDGKTDAEIKAIFEEVIPQILEEQAKGTTARSLYGAPTHWAHSFTVKEQYEKEHPKENDDPKLMIMDSALFITSLFALVSALTTFFSADQAIGYGLITLLLVGLVGGFAFYLMYYFVYQYYGPDMDRSQRPPFWKSVLVILVSMSLWLLVFFATSFLPASLNPVLAPVPLAIIGAALLALRFYLKKRLNIRSASAGPTRY
;
A
#
# COMPACT_ATOMS: atom_id res chain seq x y z
N MET A 1 12.91 35.55 5.70
CA MET A 1 14.16 34.83 5.42
C MET A 1 14.86 34.57 6.74
N SER A 2 14.67 33.43 7.38
CA SER A 2 15.41 33.10 8.59
C SER A 2 16.85 32.78 8.18
N GLN A 3 17.80 33.64 8.59
CA GLN A 3 19.21 33.33 8.45
C GLN A 3 19.49 32.10 9.34
N ILE A 4 19.93 31.03 8.72
CA ILE A 4 20.38 29.83 9.44
C ILE A 4 21.52 30.26 10.35
N ASN A 5 21.28 30.29 11.65
CA ASN A 5 22.20 30.90 12.62
C ASN A 5 23.29 29.88 13.00
N LEU A 6 24.16 29.56 12.03
CA LEU A 6 25.28 28.63 12.19
C LEU A 6 26.25 29.07 13.31
N GLN A 7 26.28 30.37 13.64
CA GLN A 7 27.15 30.93 14.69
C GLN A 7 26.77 30.48 16.11
N LYS A 8 25.52 30.03 16.31
CA LYS A 8 25.05 29.49 17.60
C LYS A 8 25.43 28.04 17.83
N LEU A 9 25.90 27.37 16.81
CA LEU A 9 26.32 25.97 16.92
C LEU A 9 27.71 25.86 17.54
N THR A 10 27.93 24.83 18.36
CA THR A 10 29.26 24.46 18.82
C THR A 10 30.15 24.06 17.64
N LYS A 11 31.49 24.15 17.80
CA LYS A 11 32.44 23.75 16.74
C LYS A 11 32.18 22.35 16.19
N LYS A 12 31.82 21.38 17.05
CA LYS A 12 31.51 20.00 16.65
C LYS A 12 30.25 19.93 15.78
N ASN A 13 29.22 20.73 16.09
CA ASN A 13 27.98 20.75 15.31
C ASN A 13 28.16 21.55 14.01
N GLN A 14 29.00 22.60 14.00
CA GLN A 14 29.38 23.28 12.76
C GLN A 14 30.12 22.36 11.80
N GLU A 15 31.06 21.54 12.33
CA GLU A 15 31.78 20.53 11.54
C GLU A 15 30.82 19.49 10.96
N PHE A 16 29.83 19.02 11.75
CA PHE A 16 28.79 18.12 11.27
C PHE A 16 28.04 18.72 10.07
N VAL A 17 27.55 19.96 10.20
CA VAL A 17 26.85 20.68 9.13
C VAL A 17 27.72 20.84 7.90
N HIS A 18 29.00 21.21 8.09
CA HIS A 18 29.94 21.38 6.98
C HIS A 18 30.16 20.07 6.19
N ILE A 19 30.44 18.98 6.89
CA ILE A 19 30.65 17.66 6.24
C ILE A 19 29.37 17.17 5.55
N ALA A 20 28.21 17.34 6.19
CA ALA A 20 26.93 16.98 5.60
C ALA A 20 26.61 17.83 4.35
N THR A 21 26.92 19.13 4.36
CA THR A 21 26.79 19.99 3.19
C THR A 21 27.63 19.51 2.02
N GLN A 22 28.89 19.17 2.27
CA GLN A 22 29.78 18.63 1.22
C GLN A 22 29.22 17.33 0.62
N GLN A 23 28.65 16.46 1.46
CA GLN A 23 28.04 15.22 0.98
C GLN A 23 26.79 15.51 0.16
N PHE A 24 25.92 16.42 0.58
CA PHE A 24 24.74 16.83 -0.19
C PHE A 24 25.11 17.39 -1.58
N ILE A 25 26.15 18.22 -1.65
CA ILE A 25 26.66 18.74 -2.94
C ILE A 25 27.18 17.60 -3.82
N LYS A 26 27.94 16.67 -3.23
CA LYS A 26 28.44 15.48 -3.92
C LYS A 26 27.30 14.59 -4.45
N ASP A 27 26.22 14.48 -3.72
CA ASP A 27 25.01 13.73 -4.07
C ASP A 27 24.10 14.50 -5.06
N GLY A 28 24.50 15.70 -5.51
CA GLY A 28 23.81 16.48 -6.53
C GLY A 28 22.67 17.36 -6.05
N LYS A 29 22.54 17.59 -4.73
CA LYS A 29 21.52 18.50 -4.19
C LYS A 29 21.86 19.96 -4.48
N THR A 30 20.83 20.73 -4.77
CA THR A 30 20.93 22.19 -4.97
C THR A 30 21.09 22.94 -3.64
N ASP A 31 21.65 24.13 -3.68
CA ASP A 31 21.80 25.00 -2.49
C ASP A 31 20.44 25.28 -1.80
N ALA A 32 19.37 25.38 -2.58
CA ALA A 32 18.02 25.61 -2.05
C ALA A 32 17.50 24.40 -1.25
N GLU A 33 17.73 23.18 -1.74
CA GLU A 33 17.36 21.93 -1.04
C GLU A 33 18.19 21.72 0.22
N ILE A 34 19.49 21.96 0.14
CA ILE A 34 20.39 21.89 1.31
C ILE A 34 19.97 22.87 2.39
N LYS A 35 19.62 24.09 1.98
CA LYS A 35 19.14 25.12 2.89
C LYS A 35 17.84 24.71 3.57
N ALA A 36 16.87 24.17 2.81
CA ALA A 36 15.60 23.72 3.36
C ALA A 36 15.78 22.60 4.41
N ILE A 37 16.65 21.64 4.13
CA ILE A 37 16.98 20.56 5.08
C ILE A 37 17.57 21.13 6.39
N PHE A 38 18.51 22.05 6.29
CA PHE A 38 19.12 22.63 7.49
C PHE A 38 18.21 23.62 8.22
N GLU A 39 17.25 24.27 7.56
CA GLU A 39 16.22 25.07 8.23
C GLU A 39 15.35 24.23 9.17
N GLU A 40 15.13 22.97 8.86
CA GLU A 40 14.38 22.03 9.70
C GLU A 40 15.27 21.42 10.80
N VAL A 41 16.52 21.06 10.48
CA VAL A 41 17.40 20.26 11.34
C VAL A 41 18.17 21.10 12.36
N ILE A 42 18.59 22.33 12.01
CA ILE A 42 19.40 23.18 12.92
C ILE A 42 18.65 23.56 14.20
N PRO A 43 17.35 23.87 14.21
CA PRO A 43 16.62 24.10 15.45
C PRO A 43 16.67 22.90 16.40
N GLN A 44 16.55 21.69 15.89
CA GLN A 44 16.64 20.45 16.67
C GLN A 44 18.05 20.25 17.25
N ILE A 45 19.09 20.50 16.43
CA ILE A 45 20.48 20.45 16.90
C ILE A 45 20.72 21.44 18.02
N LEU A 46 20.18 22.67 17.94
CA LEU A 46 20.33 23.70 18.95
C LEU A 46 19.63 23.33 20.26
N GLU A 47 18.43 22.75 20.17
CA GLU A 47 17.69 22.27 21.35
C GLU A 47 18.46 21.18 22.08
N GLU A 48 18.94 20.18 21.35
CA GLU A 48 19.68 19.05 21.92
C GLU A 48 21.10 19.46 22.39
N GLN A 49 21.71 20.44 21.70
CA GLN A 49 22.96 21.04 22.13
C GLN A 49 22.85 21.67 23.52
N ALA A 50 21.71 22.32 23.83
CA ALA A 50 21.45 22.87 25.16
C ALA A 50 21.41 21.79 26.25
N LYS A 51 21.06 20.56 25.89
CA LYS A 51 21.05 19.36 26.73
C LYS A 51 22.43 18.63 26.76
N GLY A 52 23.44 19.15 26.05
CA GLY A 52 24.79 18.57 25.96
C GLY A 52 24.96 17.52 24.87
N THR A 53 23.95 17.27 24.04
CA THR A 53 23.97 16.29 22.95
C THR A 53 24.56 16.90 21.67
N THR A 54 25.43 16.18 20.95
CA THR A 54 25.95 16.64 19.66
C THR A 54 25.14 16.15 18.49
N ALA A 55 25.18 16.87 17.35
CA ALA A 55 24.52 16.43 16.11
C ALA A 55 24.97 15.02 15.67
N ARG A 56 26.24 14.69 15.88
CA ARG A 56 26.76 13.35 15.59
C ARG A 56 26.19 12.26 16.51
N SER A 57 25.87 12.61 17.73
CA SER A 57 25.20 11.69 18.66
C SER A 57 23.74 11.43 18.28
N LEU A 58 23.07 12.46 17.72
CA LEU A 58 21.67 12.37 17.28
C LEU A 58 21.51 11.61 15.96
N TYR A 59 22.32 11.99 14.98
CA TYR A 59 22.14 11.57 13.60
C TYR A 59 23.20 10.58 13.09
N GLY A 60 24.21 10.29 13.88
CA GLY A 60 25.34 9.43 13.47
C GLY A 60 26.38 10.16 12.64
N ALA A 61 27.06 9.44 11.75
CA ALA A 61 28.08 10.02 10.87
C ALA A 61 27.46 10.99 9.85
N PRO A 62 28.00 12.24 9.70
CA PRO A 62 27.39 13.26 8.86
C PRO A 62 27.28 12.87 7.39
N THR A 63 28.27 12.16 6.85
CA THR A 63 28.24 11.64 5.47
C THR A 63 27.14 10.62 5.25
N HIS A 64 26.99 9.68 6.17
CA HIS A 64 25.96 8.64 6.10
C HIS A 64 24.56 9.26 6.26
N TRP A 65 24.41 10.15 7.21
CA TRP A 65 23.16 10.88 7.43
C TRP A 65 22.74 11.69 6.19
N ALA A 66 23.64 12.49 5.62
CA ALA A 66 23.34 13.26 4.42
C ALA A 66 23.00 12.38 3.22
N HIS A 67 23.76 11.29 3.01
CA HIS A 67 23.51 10.34 1.92
C HIS A 67 22.13 9.65 2.05
N SER A 68 21.67 9.38 3.28
CA SER A 68 20.36 8.76 3.52
C SER A 68 19.19 9.58 2.99
N PHE A 69 19.28 10.92 2.96
CA PHE A 69 18.28 11.78 2.35
C PHE A 69 18.20 11.55 0.83
N THR A 70 19.34 11.45 0.17
CA THR A 70 19.38 11.25 -1.28
C THR A 70 18.87 9.87 -1.66
N VAL A 71 19.27 8.84 -0.93
CA VAL A 71 18.78 7.47 -1.11
C VAL A 71 17.26 7.41 -0.89
N LYS A 72 16.76 8.05 0.16
CA LYS A 72 15.32 8.10 0.47
C LYS A 72 14.54 8.79 -0.64
N GLU A 73 15.00 9.95 -1.13
CA GLU A 73 14.33 10.66 -2.23
C GLU A 73 14.35 9.88 -3.54
N GLN A 74 15.47 9.23 -3.87
CA GLN A 74 15.55 8.37 -5.05
C GLN A 74 14.57 7.21 -4.94
N TYR A 75 14.53 6.57 -3.76
CA TYR A 75 13.58 5.50 -3.49
C TYR A 75 12.13 5.97 -3.61
N GLU A 76 11.78 7.14 -3.04
CA GLU A 76 10.43 7.70 -3.13
C GLU A 76 10.04 8.11 -4.56
N LYS A 77 11.00 8.56 -5.38
CA LYS A 77 10.77 8.82 -6.81
C LYS A 77 10.55 7.56 -7.63
N GLU A 78 11.31 6.50 -7.33
CA GLU A 78 11.17 5.20 -7.99
C GLU A 78 9.94 4.42 -7.51
N HIS A 79 9.54 4.63 -6.25
CA HIS A 79 8.42 3.98 -5.58
C HIS A 79 7.43 5.02 -5.04
N PRO A 80 6.66 5.70 -5.90
CA PRO A 80 5.71 6.70 -5.46
C PRO A 80 4.70 6.07 -4.49
N LYS A 81 4.34 6.84 -3.46
CA LYS A 81 3.40 6.38 -2.42
C LYS A 81 2.14 5.78 -3.04
N GLU A 82 1.85 4.56 -2.66
CA GLU A 82 0.65 3.87 -3.13
C GLU A 82 -0.62 4.59 -2.69
N ASN A 83 -1.61 4.60 -3.57
CA ASN A 83 -2.92 5.17 -3.29
C ASN A 83 -3.73 4.19 -2.42
N ASP A 84 -4.03 4.58 -1.20
CA ASP A 84 -4.77 3.81 -0.21
C ASP A 84 -6.23 4.26 -0.04
N ASP A 85 -6.79 4.95 -1.06
CA ASP A 85 -8.22 5.28 -1.08
C ASP A 85 -9.08 4.02 -0.94
N PRO A 86 -9.96 3.96 0.08
CA PRO A 86 -10.80 2.78 0.33
C PRO A 86 -11.61 2.31 -0.88
N LYS A 87 -12.15 3.25 -1.65
CA LYS A 87 -12.98 2.94 -2.82
C LYS A 87 -12.17 2.28 -3.92
N LEU A 88 -10.95 2.76 -4.15
CA LEU A 88 -10.05 2.20 -5.15
C LEU A 88 -9.52 0.82 -4.73
N MET A 89 -9.22 0.63 -3.45
CA MET A 89 -8.78 -0.67 -2.92
C MET A 89 -9.89 -1.73 -3.00
N ILE A 90 -11.15 -1.35 -2.67
CA ILE A 90 -12.31 -2.22 -2.79
C ILE A 90 -12.53 -2.57 -4.27
N MET A 91 -12.47 -1.58 -5.16
CA MET A 91 -12.64 -1.78 -6.61
C MET A 91 -11.55 -2.70 -7.17
N ASP A 92 -10.27 -2.51 -6.83
CA ASP A 92 -9.16 -3.38 -7.27
C ASP A 92 -9.40 -4.84 -6.86
N SER A 93 -9.78 -5.05 -5.61
CA SER A 93 -10.05 -6.40 -5.08
C SER A 93 -11.31 -7.00 -5.68
N ALA A 94 -12.38 -6.21 -5.87
CA ALA A 94 -13.61 -6.66 -6.51
C ALA A 94 -13.38 -7.09 -7.96
N LEU A 95 -12.66 -6.28 -8.75
CA LEU A 95 -12.28 -6.62 -10.12
C LEU A 95 -11.45 -7.90 -10.16
N PHE A 96 -10.52 -8.07 -9.23
CA PHE A 96 -9.69 -9.28 -9.15
C PHE A 96 -10.52 -10.53 -8.89
N ILE A 97 -11.38 -10.48 -7.87
CA ILE A 97 -12.22 -11.63 -7.49
C ILE A 97 -13.21 -11.96 -8.62
N THR A 98 -13.90 -10.95 -9.16
CA THR A 98 -14.86 -11.17 -10.27
C THR A 98 -14.16 -11.77 -11.47
N SER A 99 -13.01 -11.24 -11.89
CA SER A 99 -12.26 -11.76 -13.03
C SER A 99 -11.78 -13.19 -12.81
N LEU A 100 -11.26 -13.48 -11.60
CA LEU A 100 -10.78 -14.82 -11.26
C LEU A 100 -11.92 -15.86 -11.30
N PHE A 101 -13.05 -15.56 -10.66
CA PHE A 101 -14.21 -16.45 -10.66
C PHE A 101 -14.81 -16.63 -12.05
N ALA A 102 -14.85 -15.56 -12.87
CA ALA A 102 -15.31 -15.65 -14.26
C ALA A 102 -14.41 -16.56 -15.10
N LEU A 103 -13.08 -16.42 -14.99
CA LEU A 103 -12.12 -17.25 -15.71
C LEU A 103 -12.16 -18.71 -15.24
N VAL A 104 -12.21 -18.94 -13.94
CA VAL A 104 -12.32 -20.31 -13.39
C VAL A 104 -13.63 -20.97 -13.81
N SER A 105 -14.76 -20.23 -13.74
CA SER A 105 -16.06 -20.75 -14.20
C SER A 105 -16.04 -21.06 -15.70
N ALA A 106 -15.48 -20.19 -16.53
CA ALA A 106 -15.34 -20.44 -17.96
C ALA A 106 -14.50 -21.68 -18.24
N LEU A 107 -13.38 -21.82 -17.54
CA LEU A 107 -12.46 -22.94 -17.72
C LEU A 107 -13.10 -24.28 -17.29
N THR A 108 -13.74 -24.32 -16.12
CA THR A 108 -14.42 -25.50 -15.62
C THR A 108 -15.56 -25.92 -16.55
N THR A 109 -16.36 -24.98 -17.05
CA THR A 109 -17.43 -25.26 -17.99
C THR A 109 -16.92 -25.76 -19.34
N PHE A 110 -15.76 -25.24 -19.79
CA PHE A 110 -15.16 -25.66 -21.05
C PHE A 110 -14.65 -27.12 -21.02
N PHE A 111 -14.01 -27.53 -19.90
CA PHE A 111 -13.40 -28.87 -19.78
C PHE A 111 -14.32 -29.93 -19.19
N SER A 112 -15.38 -29.56 -18.49
CA SER A 112 -16.25 -30.48 -17.75
C SER A 112 -17.71 -30.04 -17.83
N ALA A 113 -18.26 -30.02 -19.05
CA ALA A 113 -19.61 -29.53 -19.30
C ALA A 113 -20.70 -30.19 -18.42
N ASP A 114 -20.55 -31.48 -18.13
CA ASP A 114 -21.53 -32.26 -17.34
C ASP A 114 -21.47 -32.01 -15.83
N GLN A 115 -20.37 -31.44 -15.32
CA GLN A 115 -20.15 -31.16 -13.90
C GLN A 115 -19.80 -29.69 -13.62
N ALA A 116 -19.94 -28.83 -14.61
CA ALA A 116 -19.52 -27.44 -14.53
C ALA A 116 -20.41 -26.65 -13.58
N ILE A 117 -19.80 -26.02 -12.59
CA ILE A 117 -20.45 -25.03 -11.74
C ILE A 117 -20.42 -23.69 -12.49
N GLY A 118 -21.47 -23.43 -13.27
CA GLY A 118 -21.64 -22.12 -13.93
C GLY A 118 -22.12 -21.09 -12.92
N TYR A 119 -21.30 -20.07 -12.66
CA TYR A 119 -21.73 -18.92 -11.86
C TYR A 119 -22.47 -17.91 -12.74
N GLY A 120 -23.67 -17.52 -12.33
CA GLY A 120 -24.41 -16.48 -13.04
C GLY A 120 -23.81 -15.09 -12.85
N LEU A 121 -24.19 -14.15 -13.72
CA LEU A 121 -23.63 -12.80 -13.75
C LEU A 121 -23.83 -12.04 -12.44
N ILE A 122 -25.03 -12.12 -11.83
CA ILE A 122 -25.31 -11.47 -10.54
C ILE A 122 -24.43 -12.05 -9.43
N THR A 123 -24.26 -13.39 -9.41
CA THR A 123 -23.34 -14.05 -8.47
C THR A 123 -21.93 -13.50 -8.61
N LEU A 124 -21.38 -13.43 -9.81
CA LEU A 124 -20.04 -12.93 -10.06
C LEU A 124 -19.85 -11.49 -9.58
N LEU A 125 -20.82 -10.61 -9.86
CA LEU A 125 -20.80 -9.22 -9.44
C LEU A 125 -20.86 -9.08 -7.91
N LEU A 126 -21.81 -9.74 -7.25
CA LEU A 126 -22.01 -9.66 -5.80
C LEU A 126 -20.82 -10.27 -5.03
N VAL A 127 -20.37 -11.46 -5.47
CA VAL A 127 -19.21 -12.12 -4.85
C VAL A 127 -17.95 -11.27 -5.01
N GLY A 128 -17.77 -10.63 -6.16
CA GLY A 128 -16.67 -9.70 -6.38
C GLY A 128 -16.74 -8.46 -5.48
N LEU A 129 -17.89 -7.79 -5.44
CA LEU A 129 -18.08 -6.58 -4.63
C LEU A 129 -17.94 -6.85 -3.14
N VAL A 130 -18.63 -7.87 -2.62
CA VAL A 130 -18.55 -8.22 -1.19
C VAL A 130 -17.18 -8.78 -0.84
N GLY A 131 -16.56 -9.54 -1.73
CA GLY A 131 -15.18 -10.01 -1.54
C GLY A 131 -14.17 -8.86 -1.52
N GLY A 132 -14.33 -7.89 -2.43
CA GLY A 132 -13.50 -6.66 -2.43
C GLY A 132 -13.62 -5.88 -1.11
N PHE A 133 -14.85 -5.74 -0.61
CA PHE A 133 -15.11 -5.11 0.68
C PHE A 133 -14.53 -5.94 1.84
N ALA A 134 -14.67 -7.26 1.82
CA ALA A 134 -14.09 -8.15 2.83
C ALA A 134 -12.56 -8.04 2.88
N PHE A 135 -11.88 -8.01 1.73
CA PHE A 135 -10.43 -7.77 1.68
C PHE A 135 -10.05 -6.41 2.24
N TYR A 136 -10.82 -5.36 1.94
CA TYR A 136 -10.58 -4.04 2.50
C TYR A 136 -10.75 -4.01 4.03
N LEU A 137 -11.76 -4.70 4.59
CA LEU A 137 -11.92 -4.82 6.04
C LEU A 137 -10.72 -5.53 6.69
N MET A 138 -10.25 -6.62 6.09
CA MET A 138 -9.05 -7.31 6.57
C MET A 138 -7.81 -6.42 6.49
N TYR A 139 -7.66 -5.63 5.43
CA TYR A 139 -6.58 -4.65 5.33
C TYR A 139 -6.69 -3.60 6.44
N TYR A 140 -7.85 -2.95 6.56
CA TYR A 140 -8.08 -1.84 7.49
C TYR A 140 -7.91 -2.22 8.95
N PHE A 141 -8.41 -3.39 9.36
CA PHE A 141 -8.35 -3.83 10.76
C PHE A 141 -7.14 -4.71 11.10
N VAL A 142 -6.46 -5.27 10.11
CA VAL A 142 -5.39 -6.25 10.35
C VAL A 142 -4.12 -5.90 9.58
N TYR A 143 -4.14 -5.99 8.25
CA TYR A 143 -2.90 -6.04 7.47
C TYR A 143 -2.08 -4.75 7.50
N GLN A 144 -2.70 -3.59 7.58
CA GLN A 144 -1.99 -2.30 7.66
C GLN A 144 -1.04 -2.20 8.87
N TYR A 145 -1.26 -2.98 9.93
CA TYR A 145 -0.44 -2.98 11.16
C TYR A 145 0.71 -3.99 11.11
N TYR A 146 0.82 -4.79 10.07
CA TYR A 146 1.85 -5.83 9.94
C TYR A 146 2.97 -5.46 8.95
N GLY A 147 3.14 -4.17 8.65
CA GLY A 147 4.26 -3.68 7.86
C GLY A 147 5.61 -3.87 8.56
N PRO A 148 6.70 -3.92 7.78
CA PRO A 148 8.05 -4.12 8.32
C PRO A 148 8.50 -2.99 9.26
N ASP A 149 8.05 -1.76 9.02
CA ASP A 149 8.41 -0.56 9.78
C ASP A 149 7.34 -0.16 10.81
N MET A 150 6.28 -0.99 10.97
CA MET A 150 5.21 -0.71 11.91
C MET A 150 5.57 -1.14 13.33
N ASP A 151 5.31 -0.25 14.29
CA ASP A 151 5.51 -0.55 15.70
C ASP A 151 4.63 -1.73 16.13
N ARG A 152 5.26 -2.72 16.75
CA ARG A 152 4.58 -3.91 17.27
C ARG A 152 3.51 -3.58 18.31
N SER A 153 3.64 -2.44 19.01
CA SER A 153 2.67 -1.97 20.00
C SER A 153 1.32 -1.58 19.39
N GLN A 154 1.32 -1.20 18.10
CA GLN A 154 0.10 -0.81 17.38
C GLN A 154 -0.67 -1.99 16.77
N ARG A 155 -0.09 -3.20 16.83
CA ARG A 155 -0.73 -4.40 16.27
C ARG A 155 -1.99 -4.77 17.04
N PRO A 156 -3.09 -5.06 16.35
CA PRO A 156 -4.29 -5.54 17.00
C PRO A 156 -4.01 -6.85 17.74
N PRO A 157 -4.65 -7.13 18.88
CA PRO A 157 -4.54 -8.41 19.55
C PRO A 157 -4.92 -9.56 18.61
N PHE A 158 -4.21 -10.67 18.70
CA PHE A 158 -4.39 -11.83 17.83
C PHE A 158 -5.84 -12.26 17.65
N TRP A 159 -6.59 -12.34 18.75
CA TRP A 159 -8.00 -12.75 18.72
C TRP A 159 -8.91 -11.79 17.93
N LYS A 160 -8.62 -10.45 17.97
CA LYS A 160 -9.34 -9.45 17.15
C LYS A 160 -9.06 -9.64 15.66
N SER A 161 -7.81 -9.90 15.31
CA SER A 161 -7.42 -10.19 13.92
C SER A 161 -8.13 -11.43 13.40
N VAL A 162 -8.15 -12.51 14.19
CA VAL A 162 -8.88 -13.75 13.84
C VAL A 162 -10.37 -13.48 13.68
N LEU A 163 -10.97 -12.73 14.60
CA LEU A 163 -12.40 -12.40 14.54
C LEU A 163 -12.75 -11.60 13.27
N VAL A 164 -11.95 -10.58 12.93
CA VAL A 164 -12.17 -9.78 11.70
C VAL A 164 -12.09 -10.65 10.46
N ILE A 165 -11.09 -11.52 10.37
CA ILE A 165 -10.93 -12.44 9.24
C ILE A 165 -12.13 -13.39 9.15
N LEU A 166 -12.53 -14.01 10.26
CA LEU A 166 -13.67 -14.93 10.29
C LEU A 166 -14.97 -14.24 9.89
N VAL A 167 -15.26 -13.05 10.43
CA VAL A 167 -16.48 -12.29 10.10
C VAL A 167 -16.47 -11.89 8.62
N SER A 168 -15.35 -11.37 8.11
CA SER A 168 -15.22 -10.97 6.70
C SER A 168 -15.41 -12.15 5.75
N MET A 169 -14.79 -13.30 6.06
CA MET A 169 -14.93 -14.52 5.28
C MET A 169 -16.34 -15.09 5.36
N SER A 170 -16.95 -15.10 6.55
CA SER A 170 -18.33 -15.59 6.73
C SER A 170 -19.34 -14.74 5.97
N LEU A 171 -19.18 -13.41 5.98
CA LEU A 171 -20.03 -12.50 5.22
C LEU A 171 -19.92 -12.78 3.72
N TRP A 172 -18.70 -12.95 3.22
CA TRP A 172 -18.47 -13.26 1.81
C TRP A 172 -19.06 -14.61 1.39
N LEU A 173 -18.84 -15.67 2.19
CA LEU A 173 -19.42 -16.99 1.95
C LEU A 173 -20.94 -16.99 2.01
N LEU A 174 -21.53 -16.21 2.93
CA LEU A 174 -22.98 -16.06 3.06
C LEU A 174 -23.59 -15.47 1.80
N VAL A 175 -22.97 -14.42 1.23
CA VAL A 175 -23.44 -13.83 -0.03
C VAL A 175 -23.25 -14.80 -1.18
N PHE A 176 -22.13 -15.48 -1.26
CA PHE A 176 -21.89 -16.53 -2.25
C PHE A 176 -22.96 -17.61 -2.20
N PHE A 177 -23.28 -18.11 -1.01
CA PHE A 177 -24.31 -19.11 -0.80
C PHE A 177 -25.72 -18.55 -1.12
N ALA A 178 -26.03 -17.34 -0.68
CA ALA A 178 -27.33 -16.73 -0.93
C ALA A 178 -27.61 -16.55 -2.44
N THR A 179 -26.57 -16.25 -3.24
CA THR A 179 -26.73 -16.10 -4.70
C THR A 179 -27.04 -17.42 -5.41
N SER A 180 -26.74 -18.57 -4.81
CA SER A 180 -27.11 -19.88 -5.40
C SER A 180 -28.61 -20.16 -5.39
N PHE A 181 -29.40 -19.43 -4.62
CA PHE A 181 -30.88 -19.52 -4.62
C PHE A 181 -31.53 -18.59 -5.65
N LEU A 182 -30.76 -17.77 -6.37
CA LEU A 182 -31.32 -16.90 -7.40
C LEU A 182 -31.82 -17.72 -8.61
N PRO A 183 -33.06 -17.44 -9.10
CA PRO A 183 -33.56 -18.10 -10.28
C PRO A 183 -32.73 -17.74 -11.52
N ALA A 184 -32.62 -18.66 -12.47
CA ALA A 184 -31.85 -18.50 -13.71
C ALA A 184 -32.24 -17.25 -14.50
N SER A 185 -33.51 -16.82 -14.41
CA SER A 185 -34.02 -15.59 -15.05
C SER A 185 -33.36 -14.32 -14.54
N LEU A 186 -32.99 -14.28 -13.26
CA LEU A 186 -32.31 -13.15 -12.65
C LEU A 186 -30.76 -13.32 -12.66
N ASN A 187 -30.31 -14.56 -12.71
CA ASN A 187 -28.87 -14.88 -12.61
C ASN A 187 -28.43 -15.74 -13.80
N PRO A 188 -28.46 -15.20 -15.04
CA PRO A 188 -28.13 -15.97 -16.23
C PRO A 188 -26.66 -16.40 -16.22
N VAL A 189 -26.41 -17.67 -16.53
CA VAL A 189 -25.06 -18.22 -16.73
C VAL A 189 -24.67 -18.00 -18.19
N LEU A 190 -23.52 -17.38 -18.42
CA LEU A 190 -23.01 -17.18 -19.78
C LEU A 190 -22.27 -18.42 -20.28
N ALA A 191 -22.27 -18.57 -21.61
CA ALA A 191 -21.42 -19.57 -22.26
C ALA A 191 -19.93 -19.33 -21.93
N PRO A 192 -19.09 -20.38 -21.90
CA PRO A 192 -17.70 -20.28 -21.42
C PRO A 192 -16.84 -19.28 -22.18
N VAL A 193 -17.01 -19.16 -23.50
CA VAL A 193 -16.18 -18.23 -24.31
C VAL A 193 -16.47 -16.76 -24.01
N PRO A 194 -17.72 -16.26 -24.06
CA PRO A 194 -18.04 -14.90 -23.61
C PRO A 194 -17.61 -14.61 -22.18
N LEU A 195 -17.78 -15.59 -21.27
CA LEU A 195 -17.40 -15.43 -19.87
C LEU A 195 -15.88 -15.30 -19.69
N ALA A 196 -15.09 -16.08 -20.45
CA ALA A 196 -13.63 -15.96 -20.46
C ALA A 196 -13.18 -14.59 -20.98
N ILE A 197 -13.81 -14.08 -22.04
CA ILE A 197 -13.49 -12.75 -22.59
C ILE A 197 -13.78 -11.66 -21.55
N ILE A 198 -14.93 -11.72 -20.88
CA ILE A 198 -15.28 -10.76 -19.81
C ILE A 198 -14.28 -10.86 -18.66
N GLY A 199 -13.97 -12.06 -18.20
CA GLY A 199 -13.00 -12.28 -17.14
C GLY A 199 -11.60 -11.71 -17.48
N ALA A 200 -11.12 -11.97 -18.69
CA ALA A 200 -9.86 -11.44 -19.17
C ALA A 200 -9.88 -9.91 -19.31
N ALA A 201 -10.98 -9.33 -19.82
CA ALA A 201 -11.13 -7.88 -19.93
C ALA A 201 -11.15 -7.19 -18.56
N LEU A 202 -11.86 -7.76 -17.57
CA LEU A 202 -11.88 -7.24 -16.19
C LEU A 202 -10.51 -7.32 -15.54
N LEU A 203 -9.77 -8.40 -15.77
CA LEU A 203 -8.41 -8.56 -15.27
C LEU A 203 -7.45 -7.53 -15.89
N ALA A 204 -7.54 -7.33 -17.21
CA ALA A 204 -6.77 -6.32 -17.92
C ALA A 204 -7.09 -4.90 -17.43
N LEU A 205 -8.39 -4.59 -17.27
CA LEU A 205 -8.86 -3.32 -16.70
C LEU A 205 -8.30 -3.09 -15.30
N ARG A 206 -8.31 -4.13 -14.45
CA ARG A 206 -7.73 -4.06 -13.12
C ARG A 206 -6.23 -3.69 -13.18
N PHE A 207 -5.43 -4.39 -13.99
CA PHE A 207 -4.00 -4.09 -14.11
C PHE A 207 -3.75 -2.67 -14.61
N TYR A 208 -4.54 -2.22 -15.59
CA TYR A 208 -4.46 -0.86 -16.12
C TYR A 208 -4.77 0.19 -15.05
N LEU A 209 -5.91 0.05 -14.34
CA LEU A 209 -6.32 0.99 -13.29
C LEU A 209 -5.35 0.97 -12.11
N LYS A 210 -4.91 -0.21 -11.68
CA LYS A 210 -3.94 -0.36 -10.61
C LYS A 210 -2.64 0.37 -10.91
N LYS A 211 -2.10 0.20 -12.12
CA LYS A 211 -0.89 0.90 -12.55
C LYS A 211 -1.10 2.40 -12.71
N ARG A 212 -2.21 2.82 -13.35
CA ARG A 212 -2.49 4.24 -13.62
C ARG A 212 -2.76 5.04 -12.35
N LEU A 213 -3.46 4.48 -11.38
CA LEU A 213 -3.87 5.14 -10.14
C LEU A 213 -2.97 4.76 -8.96
N ASN A 214 -1.92 3.97 -9.19
CA ASN A 214 -1.00 3.45 -8.18
C ASN A 214 -1.72 2.85 -6.96
N ILE A 215 -2.74 2.01 -7.19
CA ILE A 215 -3.63 1.51 -6.15
C ILE A 215 -2.91 0.49 -5.27
N ARG A 216 -2.99 0.69 -3.95
CA ARG A 216 -2.53 -0.30 -2.97
C ARG A 216 -3.41 -1.55 -2.99
N SER A 217 -2.79 -2.72 -2.95
CA SER A 217 -3.55 -3.98 -2.83
C SER A 217 -4.04 -4.19 -1.40
N ALA A 218 -5.35 -4.43 -1.23
CA ALA A 218 -5.91 -4.79 0.08
C ALA A 218 -5.47 -6.18 0.58
N SER A 219 -4.98 -7.05 -0.31
CA SER A 219 -4.45 -8.37 0.03
C SER A 219 -2.98 -8.39 0.42
N ALA A 220 -2.26 -7.28 0.26
CA ALA A 220 -0.85 -7.16 0.61
C ALA A 220 -0.69 -6.27 1.84
N GLY A 221 0.17 -6.68 2.78
CA GLY A 221 0.63 -5.80 3.85
C GLY A 221 1.45 -4.63 3.28
N PRO A 222 1.75 -3.60 4.11
CA PRO A 222 2.59 -2.49 3.70
C PRO A 222 3.95 -2.98 3.18
N THR A 223 4.37 -2.46 2.03
CA THR A 223 5.70 -2.74 1.46
C THR A 223 6.80 -2.06 2.27
N ARG A 224 8.02 -2.60 2.27
CA ARG A 224 9.18 -1.93 2.86
C ARG A 224 9.49 -0.67 2.06
N TYR A 225 9.66 0.41 2.77
CA TYR A 225 10.24 1.65 2.27
C TYR A 225 11.69 1.76 2.67
#